data_52df111f764a5aeb7d756bb0f0bb0649
#
_entry.id   52df111f764a5aeb7d756bb0f0bb0649
#
_cell.length_a   1.000
_cell.length_b   1.000
_cell.length_c   1.000
_cell.angle_alpha   90.00
_cell.angle_beta   90.00
_cell.angle_gamma   90.00
#
_symmetry.space_group_name_H-M   'P 1'
#
loop_
_entity.id
_entity.type
_entity.pdbx_description
1 polymer ?
#
loop_
_entity_poly.entity_id
_entity_poly.type
_entity_poly.pdbx_seq_one_letter_code
_entity_poly.pdbx_strand_id
1 'polypeptide(L)' 'ELQELTLEELKIMRNEIFARYGYQFRKGGQMDQYFKKTNWYRPQFSNVDDFLTSLEKKNIKLIQQAEKDKKL' A
#
# COMPACT_ATOMS: atom_id res chain seq x y z
N GLU A 1 5.45 -12.57 -11.21
CA GLU A 1 4.08 -12.12 -11.01
C GLU A 1 3.77 -11.98 -9.54
N LEU A 2 2.53 -11.57 -9.24
CA LEU A 2 2.12 -11.35 -7.86
C LEU A 2 2.20 -12.63 -7.02
N GLN A 3 2.01 -13.77 -7.63
CA GLN A 3 2.03 -15.04 -6.90
C GLN A 3 3.41 -15.38 -6.36
N GLU A 4 4.45 -14.79 -6.89
CA GLU A 4 5.82 -15.04 -6.45
C GLU A 4 6.22 -14.19 -5.26
N LEU A 5 5.40 -13.19 -4.93
CA LEU A 5 5.69 -12.30 -3.81
C LEU A 5 5.16 -12.86 -2.51
N THR A 6 5.84 -12.54 -1.42
CA THR A 6 5.36 -12.92 -0.10
C THR A 6 4.16 -12.04 0.28
N LEU A 7 3.41 -12.48 1.29
CA LEU A 7 2.30 -11.68 1.81
C LEU A 7 2.79 -10.31 2.25
N GLU A 8 3.96 -10.26 2.89
CA GLU A 8 4.53 -9.01 3.35
C GLU A 8 4.86 -8.08 2.19
N GLU A 9 5.45 -8.63 1.14
CA GLU A 9 5.79 -7.84 -0.05
C GLU A 9 4.54 -7.30 -0.74
N LEU A 10 3.48 -8.09 -0.78
CA LEU A 10 2.21 -7.66 -1.36
C LEU A 10 1.61 -6.51 -0.57
N LYS A 11 1.65 -6.59 0.75
CA LYS A 11 1.14 -5.51 1.61
C LYS A 11 1.89 -4.22 1.37
N ILE A 12 3.21 -4.30 1.27
CA ILE A 12 4.03 -3.12 1.03
C ILE A 12 3.71 -2.53 -0.34
N MET A 13 3.61 -3.39 -1.36
CA MET A 13 3.29 -2.94 -2.71
C MET A 13 1.96 -2.19 -2.76
N ARG A 14 0.94 -2.74 -2.12
CA ARG A 14 -0.38 -2.13 -2.09
C ARG A 14 -0.35 -0.79 -1.35
N ASN A 15 0.31 -0.76 -0.20
CA ASN A 15 0.35 0.44 0.61
C ASN A 15 1.26 1.51 0.04
N GLU A 16 2.22 1.14 -0.80
CA GLU A 16 3.04 2.14 -1.48
C GLU A 16 2.18 3.04 -2.37
N ILE A 17 1.14 2.49 -3.00
CA ILE A 17 0.25 3.29 -3.83
C ILE A 17 -0.36 4.41 -2.99
N PHE A 18 -0.80 4.09 -1.78
CA PHE A 18 -1.36 5.10 -0.86
C PHE A 18 -0.28 6.06 -0.37
N ALA A 19 0.90 5.52 -0.03
CA ALA A 19 1.98 6.33 0.51
C ALA A 19 2.44 7.39 -0.47
N ARG A 20 2.43 7.07 -1.75
CA ARG A 20 2.86 8.02 -2.79
C ARG A 20 1.96 9.24 -2.86
N TYR A 21 0.71 9.09 -2.47
CA TYR A 21 -0.23 10.22 -2.42
C TYR A 21 -0.21 10.94 -1.08
N GLY A 22 0.63 10.49 -0.15
CA GLY A 22 0.74 11.16 1.15
C GLY A 22 -0.25 10.65 2.18
N TYR A 23 -0.68 9.40 2.06
CA TYR A 23 -1.58 8.82 3.05
C TYR A 23 -0.88 8.69 4.40
N GLN A 24 -1.58 9.09 5.44
CA GLN A 24 -1.11 9.00 6.82
C GLN A 24 -1.46 7.64 7.39
N PHE A 25 -0.46 6.76 7.50
CA PHE A 25 -0.69 5.47 8.12
C PHE A 25 -0.81 5.61 9.63
N ARG A 26 -1.36 4.59 10.28
CA ARG A 26 -1.45 4.56 11.73
C ARG A 26 -0.06 4.77 12.33
N LYS A 27 0.05 5.77 13.20
CA LYS A 27 1.32 6.13 13.80
C LYS A 27 1.89 4.96 14.58
N GLY A 28 3.16 4.64 14.31
CA GLY A 28 3.82 3.52 14.96
C GLY A 28 3.48 2.16 14.38
N GLY A 29 2.55 2.09 13.41
CA GLY A 29 2.21 0.84 12.76
C GLY A 29 3.28 0.41 11.77
N GLN A 30 3.12 -0.80 11.24
CA GLN A 30 4.11 -1.41 10.35
C GLN A 30 4.39 -0.55 9.11
N MET A 31 3.34 -0.05 8.46
CA MET A 31 3.51 0.74 7.25
C MET A 31 4.11 2.10 7.54
N ASP A 32 3.70 2.72 8.66
CA ASP A 32 4.28 3.98 9.07
C ASP A 32 5.78 3.83 9.27
N GLN A 33 6.20 2.79 9.99
CA GLN A 33 7.61 2.54 10.25
C GLN A 33 8.38 2.26 8.97
N TYR A 34 7.77 1.52 8.05
CA TYR A 34 8.43 1.19 6.80
C TYR A 34 8.64 2.43 5.92
N PHE A 35 7.59 3.21 5.71
CA PHE A 35 7.66 4.34 4.79
C PHE A 35 8.39 5.54 5.37
N LYS A 36 8.43 5.67 6.68
CA LYS A 36 9.22 6.72 7.32
C LYS A 36 10.70 6.66 6.94
N LYS A 37 11.20 5.47 6.62
CA LYS A 37 12.59 5.29 6.28
C LYS A 37 12.92 5.74 4.87
N THR A 38 11.89 5.97 4.04
CA THR A 38 12.11 6.48 2.69
C THR A 38 12.29 7.98 2.75
N ASN A 39 12.95 8.54 1.73
CA ASN A 39 13.17 9.98 1.70
C ASN A 39 12.07 10.73 0.93
N TRP A 40 11.08 10.02 0.40
CA TRP A 40 10.02 10.65 -0.41
C TRP A 40 8.66 10.67 0.28
N TYR A 41 8.47 9.88 1.33
CA TYR A 41 7.17 9.78 2.00
C TYR A 41 6.86 11.05 2.80
N ARG A 42 5.69 11.65 2.52
CA ARG A 42 5.23 12.87 3.20
C ARG A 42 3.79 12.68 3.62
N PRO A 43 3.52 12.20 4.85
CA PRO A 43 2.15 11.99 5.30
C PRO A 43 1.41 13.31 5.44
N GLN A 44 0.29 13.45 4.75
CA GLN A 44 -0.50 14.67 4.72
C GLN A 44 -1.99 14.45 4.83
N PHE A 45 -2.48 13.29 4.39
CA PHE A 45 -3.91 13.07 4.25
C PHE A 45 -4.36 11.83 4.99
N SER A 46 -5.53 11.92 5.64
CA SER A 46 -6.14 10.77 6.32
C SER A 46 -6.88 9.88 5.32
N ASN A 47 -7.16 10.38 4.12
CA ASN A 47 -7.85 9.64 3.08
C ASN A 47 -7.36 10.12 1.72
N VAL A 48 -6.96 9.17 0.87
CA VAL A 48 -6.45 9.51 -0.46
C VAL A 48 -7.26 8.86 -1.57
N ASP A 49 -8.43 8.31 -1.25
CA ASP A 49 -9.24 7.59 -2.24
C ASP A 49 -9.57 8.44 -3.46
N ASP A 50 -9.81 9.73 -3.26
CA ASP A 50 -10.17 10.62 -4.36
C ASP A 50 -9.00 10.90 -5.31
N PHE A 51 -7.78 10.62 -4.87
CA PHE A 51 -6.59 10.83 -5.71
C PHE A 51 -6.29 9.64 -6.60
N LEU A 52 -6.83 8.47 -6.26
CA LEU A 52 -6.50 7.24 -6.96
C LEU A 52 -7.13 7.21 -8.36
N THR A 53 -6.33 6.79 -9.35
CA THR A 53 -6.85 6.59 -10.69
C THR A 53 -7.61 5.27 -10.76
N SER A 54 -8.40 5.10 -11.82
CA SER A 54 -9.12 3.84 -12.04
C SER A 54 -8.16 2.67 -12.14
N LEU A 55 -7.03 2.87 -12.80
CA LEU A 55 -6.02 1.82 -12.93
C LEU A 55 -5.44 1.45 -11.57
N GLU A 56 -5.16 2.45 -10.75
CA GLU A 56 -4.62 2.19 -9.42
C GLU A 56 -5.61 1.43 -8.55
N LYS A 57 -6.89 1.78 -8.62
CA LYS A 57 -7.92 1.07 -7.88
C LYS A 57 -8.01 -0.39 -8.32
N LYS A 58 -7.88 -0.63 -9.62
CA LYS A 58 -7.90 -1.98 -10.16
C LYS A 58 -6.69 -2.77 -9.67
N ASN A 59 -5.52 -2.14 -9.68
CA ASN A 59 -4.29 -2.78 -9.22
C ASN A 59 -4.37 -3.11 -7.73
N ILE A 60 -4.94 -2.22 -6.93
CA ILE A 60 -5.12 -2.47 -5.50
C ILE A 60 -5.97 -3.73 -5.30
N LYS A 61 -7.05 -3.87 -6.06
CA LYS A 61 -7.91 -5.05 -5.94
C LYS A 61 -7.19 -6.33 -6.32
N LEU A 62 -6.36 -6.27 -7.36
CA LEU A 62 -5.58 -7.43 -7.78
C LEU A 62 -4.58 -7.84 -6.69
N ILE A 63 -3.93 -6.86 -6.09
CA ILE A 63 -2.97 -7.13 -5.01
C ILE A 63 -3.70 -7.70 -3.79
N GLN A 64 -4.87 -7.14 -3.45
CA GLN A 64 -5.66 -7.65 -2.33
C GLN A 64 -6.09 -9.09 -2.56
N GLN A 65 -6.44 -9.44 -3.79
CA GLN A 65 -6.81 -10.82 -4.11
C GLN A 65 -5.61 -11.74 -3.94
N ALA A 66 -4.43 -11.31 -4.37
CA ALA A 66 -3.21 -12.10 -4.18
C ALA A 66 -2.90 -12.29 -2.69
N GLU A 67 -3.13 -11.26 -1.88
CA GLU A 67 -2.93 -11.36 -0.43
C GLU A 67 -3.87 -12.40 0.17
N LYS A 68 -5.14 -12.39 -0.27
CA LYS A 68 -6.11 -13.38 0.21
C LYS A 68 -5.67 -14.78 -0.14
N ASP A 69 -5.19 -14.98 -1.35
CA ASP A 69 -4.73 -16.29 -1.81
C ASP A 69 -3.56 -16.79 -0.97
N LYS A 70 -2.70 -15.90 -0.52
CA LYS A 70 -1.57 -16.26 0.32
C LYS A 70 -1.97 -16.66 1.73
N LYS A 71 -3.11 -16.17 2.20
CA LYS A 71 -3.58 -16.46 3.56
C LYS A 71 -4.25 -17.83 3.67
N LEU A 72 -4.63 -18.43 2.56
CA LEU A 72 -5.22 -19.77 2.55
C LEU A 72 -4.14 -20.84 2.69
#